data_5bef072e484bb73dfe507d2f2fc784f7
#
_entry.id   5bef072e484bb73dfe507d2f2fc784f7
#
_cell.length_a   1.000
_cell.length_b   1.000
_cell.length_c   1.000
_cell.angle_alpha   90.00
_cell.angle_beta   90.00
_cell.angle_gamma   90.00
#
_symmetry.space_group_name_H-M   'P 1'
#
loop_
_entity.id
_entity.type
_entity.pdbx_description
1 polymer ?
#
loop_
_entity_poly.entity_id
_entity_poly.type
_entity_poly.pdbx_seq_one_letter_code
_entity_poly.pdbx_strand_id
1 'polypeptide(L)' 'EHLVAARRYPSIFVTAAGSALAEASRARHQIVRDFLVTIGVPVAIAEEDAEGVEHHVSKETLAVFARITEQGRV' A
#
# COMPACT_ATOMS: atom_id res chain seq x y z
N GLU A 1 -9.31 14.66 12.25
CA GLU A 1 -8.75 14.29 12.40
C GLU A 1 -7.93 13.31 11.75
N HIS A 2 -7.07 12.95 12.13
CA HIS A 2 -6.15 12.11 11.69
C HIS A 2 -6.63 10.95 10.95
N LEU A 3 -7.82 10.84 10.82
CA LEU A 3 -8.39 9.75 10.15
C LEU A 3 -8.13 9.73 8.68
N VAL A 4 -7.74 10.84 8.16
CA VAL A 4 -7.46 10.91 6.74
C VAL A 4 -6.44 9.90 6.31
N ALA A 5 -5.38 9.78 7.07
CA ALA A 5 -4.33 8.85 6.69
C ALA A 5 -4.85 7.43 6.74
N ALA A 6 -5.63 7.13 7.74
CA ALA A 6 -6.12 5.78 7.89
C ALA A 6 -7.04 5.39 6.76
N ARG A 7 -7.71 6.35 6.19
CA ARG A 7 -8.64 6.03 5.13
C ARG A 7 -8.00 5.79 3.80
N ARG A 8 -6.71 6.04 3.71
CA ARG A 8 -6.04 5.85 2.45
C ARG A 8 -6.01 4.39 2.01
N TYR A 9 -5.92 3.49 2.95
CA TYR A 9 -5.90 2.08 2.63
C TYR A 9 -6.89 1.31 3.46
N PRO A 10 -8.15 1.70 3.42
CA PRO A 10 -9.13 1.09 4.31
C PRO A 10 -9.42 -0.35 4.00
N SER A 11 -9.42 -0.72 2.77
CA SER A 11 -9.85 -2.06 2.43
C SER A 11 -8.87 -3.13 2.83
N ILE A 12 -7.67 -2.78 3.17
CA ILE A 12 -6.72 -3.79 3.54
C ILE A 12 -7.14 -4.45 4.85
N PHE A 13 -7.97 -3.79 5.62
CA PHE A 13 -8.40 -4.32 6.89
C PHE A 13 -9.86 -4.77 6.90
N VAL A 14 -10.50 -4.75 5.77
CA VAL A 14 -11.88 -5.15 5.70
C VAL A 14 -11.95 -6.62 5.37
N THR A 15 -12.79 -7.33 6.06
CA THR A 15 -12.85 -8.73 5.81
C THR A 15 -14.15 -9.17 5.24
N ALA A 16 -14.66 -8.48 4.35
CA ALA A 16 -15.86 -8.94 3.71
C ALA A 16 -15.43 -9.87 2.62
N ALA A 17 -16.05 -10.92 2.50
CA ALA A 17 -15.70 -11.97 1.64
C ALA A 17 -15.36 -11.58 0.22
N GLY A 18 -15.36 -12.34 -0.64
CA GLY A 18 -15.25 -12.20 -2.03
C GLY A 18 -14.56 -10.94 -2.52
N SER A 19 -15.25 -9.85 -2.49
CA SER A 19 -14.69 -8.64 -3.03
C SER A 19 -13.54 -8.12 -2.18
N ALA A 20 -13.42 -8.57 -0.95
CA ALA A 20 -12.31 -8.13 -0.11
C ALA A 20 -10.99 -8.64 -0.63
N LEU A 21 -10.96 -9.79 -1.27
CA LEU A 21 -9.71 -10.29 -1.82
C LEU A 21 -9.20 -9.40 -2.91
N ALA A 22 -10.06 -8.99 -3.82
CA ALA A 22 -9.65 -8.12 -4.91
C ALA A 22 -9.25 -6.76 -4.37
N GLU A 23 -9.99 -6.27 -3.38
CA GLU A 23 -9.69 -4.99 -2.79
C GLU A 23 -8.36 -5.02 -2.06
N ALA A 24 -8.12 -6.10 -1.32
CA ALA A 24 -6.87 -6.23 -0.59
C ALA A 24 -5.70 -6.30 -1.56
N SER A 25 -5.89 -6.94 -2.69
CA SER A 25 -4.84 -7.04 -3.68
C SER A 25 -4.50 -5.68 -4.26
N ARG A 26 -5.52 -4.90 -4.56
CA ARG A 26 -5.29 -3.56 -5.08
C ARG A 26 -4.63 -2.67 -4.04
N ALA A 27 -5.07 -2.78 -2.80
CA ALA A 27 -4.50 -1.98 -1.73
C ALA A 27 -3.04 -2.33 -1.52
N ARG A 28 -2.73 -3.61 -1.60
CA ARG A 28 -1.35 -4.05 -1.44
C ARG A 28 -0.45 -3.46 -2.51
N HIS A 29 -0.92 -3.52 -3.76
CA HIS A 29 -0.15 -2.95 -4.85
C HIS A 29 0.05 -1.45 -4.63
N GLN A 30 -1.00 -0.76 -4.23
CA GLN A 30 -0.94 0.67 -4.05
C GLN A 30 0.02 1.05 -2.92
N ILE A 31 0.00 0.30 -1.84
CA ILE A 31 0.89 0.57 -0.72
C ILE A 31 2.35 0.44 -1.16
N VAL A 32 2.67 -0.63 -1.86
CA VAL A 32 4.04 -0.83 -2.30
C VAL A 32 4.45 0.24 -3.30
N ARG A 33 3.58 0.51 -4.27
CA ARG A 33 3.90 1.54 -5.25
C ARG A 33 4.14 2.89 -4.58
N ASP A 34 3.23 3.29 -3.70
CA ASP A 34 3.35 4.59 -3.06
C ASP A 34 4.58 4.67 -2.18
N PHE A 35 4.92 3.58 -1.52
CA PHE A 35 6.12 3.56 -0.72
C PHE A 35 7.36 3.77 -1.59
N LEU A 36 7.42 3.07 -2.71
CA LEU A 36 8.57 3.21 -3.61
C LEU A 36 8.69 4.63 -4.13
N VAL A 37 7.57 5.21 -4.52
CA VAL A 37 7.60 6.59 -5.00
C VAL A 37 8.07 7.53 -3.90
N THR A 38 7.62 7.28 -2.69
CA THR A 38 7.97 8.14 -1.57
C THR A 38 9.48 8.14 -1.33
N ILE A 39 10.13 7.02 -1.52
CA ILE A 39 11.57 6.95 -1.26
C ILE A 39 12.39 7.31 -2.51
N GLY A 40 11.73 7.69 -3.59
CA GLY A 40 12.47 8.23 -4.74
C GLY A 40 12.40 7.44 -6.02
N VAL A 41 11.65 6.37 -6.08
CA VAL A 41 11.56 5.56 -7.30
C VAL A 41 10.57 6.24 -8.25
N PRO A 42 10.94 6.40 -9.52
CA PRO A 42 9.99 6.98 -10.48
C PRO A 42 8.71 6.17 -10.58
N VAL A 43 7.61 6.86 -10.83
CA VAL A 43 6.31 6.22 -10.81
C VAL A 43 6.24 5.00 -11.73
N ALA A 44 6.73 5.13 -12.94
CA ALA A 44 6.64 4.03 -13.89
C ALA A 44 7.38 2.80 -13.39
N ILE A 45 8.53 3.01 -12.79
CA ILE A 45 9.31 1.91 -12.27
C ILE A 45 8.68 1.35 -11.01
N ALA A 46 8.13 2.24 -10.19
CA ALA A 46 7.47 1.79 -8.97
C ALA A 46 6.29 0.90 -9.29
N GLU A 47 5.57 1.21 -10.36
CA GLU A 47 4.44 0.38 -10.77
C GLU A 47 4.90 -1.02 -11.14
N GLU A 48 5.96 -1.10 -11.91
CA GLU A 48 6.47 -2.39 -12.31
C GLU A 48 7.00 -3.20 -11.14
N ASP A 49 7.78 -2.54 -10.30
CA ASP A 49 8.38 -3.23 -9.18
C ASP A 49 7.33 -3.68 -8.16
N ALA A 50 6.30 -2.88 -7.99
CA ALA A 50 5.26 -3.24 -7.05
C ALA A 50 4.57 -4.52 -7.44
N GLU A 51 4.46 -4.79 -8.74
CA GLU A 51 3.85 -6.02 -9.20
C GLU A 51 4.52 -7.25 -8.61
N GLY A 52 5.82 -7.19 -8.48
CA GLY A 52 6.55 -8.32 -7.92
C GLY A 52 6.64 -8.28 -6.41
N VAL A 53 7.00 -7.11 -5.89
CA VAL A 53 7.24 -6.96 -4.46
C VAL A 53 6.00 -7.24 -3.64
N GLU A 54 4.83 -6.86 -4.16
CA GLU A 54 3.61 -7.02 -3.39
C GLU A 54 3.34 -8.47 -3.02
N HIS A 55 3.90 -9.40 -3.74
CA HIS A 55 3.68 -10.82 -3.47
C HIS A 55 4.68 -11.39 -2.48
N HIS A 56 5.62 -10.61 -2.06
CA HIS A 56 6.70 -11.12 -1.22
C HIS A 56 6.82 -10.42 0.12
N VAL A 57 5.89 -9.56 0.47
CA VAL A 57 5.95 -8.87 1.74
C VAL A 57 4.81 -9.30 2.63
N SER A 58 5.07 -9.34 3.91
CA SER A 58 4.07 -9.70 4.89
C SER A 58 3.14 -8.52 5.17
N LYS A 59 2.05 -8.80 5.87
CA LYS A 59 1.15 -7.74 6.29
C LYS A 59 1.87 -6.75 7.20
N GLU A 60 2.74 -7.26 8.03
CA GLU A 60 3.49 -6.39 8.93
C GLU A 60 4.37 -5.42 8.16
N THR A 61 5.04 -5.92 7.14
CA THR A 61 5.89 -5.06 6.33
C THR A 61 5.05 -4.04 5.57
N LEU A 62 3.90 -4.47 5.06
CA LEU A 62 3.02 -3.54 4.36
C LEU A 62 2.57 -2.42 5.27
N ALA A 63 2.28 -2.74 6.53
CA ALA A 63 1.86 -1.72 7.47
C ALA A 63 2.95 -0.69 7.69
N VAL A 64 4.19 -1.13 7.74
CA VAL A 64 5.32 -0.21 7.87
C VAL A 64 5.45 0.66 6.63
N PHE A 65 5.32 0.04 5.46
CA PHE A 65 5.39 0.79 4.21
C PHE A 65 4.33 1.89 4.19
N ALA A 66 3.10 1.54 4.57
CA ALA A 66 2.02 2.51 4.57
C ALA A 66 2.30 3.64 5.55
N ARG A 67 2.83 3.31 6.70
CA ARG A 67 3.11 4.32 7.71
C ARG A 67 4.19 5.29 7.23
N ILE A 68 5.24 4.74 6.63
CA ILE A 68 6.32 5.60 6.15
C ILE A 68 5.82 6.48 5.03
N THR A 69 4.98 5.95 4.16
CA THR A 69 4.43 6.72 3.07
C THR A 69 3.62 7.89 3.60
N GLU A 70 2.79 7.64 4.60
CA GLU A 70 1.99 8.71 5.16
C GLU A 70 2.86 9.79 5.78
N GLN A 71 3.91 9.37 6.49
CA GLN A 71 4.80 10.32 7.11
C GLN A 71 5.59 11.11 6.07
N GLY A 72 6.00 10.45 5.02
CA GLY A 72 6.79 11.09 4.00
C GLY A 72 6.02 12.06 3.16
N ARG A 73 4.70 12.02 3.24
CA ARG A 73 3.92 12.91 2.44
C ARG A 73 3.69 14.23 3.07
N VAL A 74 4.16 14.43 4.21
CA VAL A 74 3.97 15.68 4.91
C VAL A 74 4.49 16.93 4.20
#